data_7b61087dce0ce2489fe00b4ab02b0ca7
#
_entry.id   7b61087dce0ce2489fe00b4ab02b0ca7
#
_cell.length_a   1.000
_cell.length_b   1.000
_cell.length_c   1.000
_cell.angle_alpha   90.00
_cell.angle_beta   90.00
_cell.angle_gamma   90.00
#
_symmetry.space_group_name_H-M   'P 1'
#
loop_
_entity.id
_entity.type
_entity.pdbx_description
1 polymer ?
#
loop_
_entity_poly.entity_id
_entity_poly.type
_entity_poly.pdbx_seq_one_letter_code
_entity_poly.pdbx_strand_id
1 'polypeptide(L)'
;KTYMQPSWYQDCAQEGVKGWFWWKEDYVYACGAGESSYAQAAEEQMDAIAMNNFAKRINGTVNSETVIDIKDDKKTTRTVISYKVSDTAIRRHVKSEKGHFTMQGRHYTYVRLEMKKAVFDQLIAEAKQNKAQ
;
A
#
# COMPACT_ATOMS: atom_id res chain seq x y z
N LYS A 1 -0.86 -2.50 -32.52
CA LYS A 1 -1.60 -2.67 -31.31
C LYS A 1 -1.22 -1.57 -30.31
N THR A 2 -2.21 -0.89 -29.84
CA THR A 2 -1.98 0.21 -28.94
C THR A 2 -2.14 -0.23 -27.49
N TYR A 3 -1.18 0.14 -26.72
CA TYR A 3 -1.19 -0.22 -25.33
C TYR A 3 -1.34 1.02 -24.49
N MET A 4 -2.40 1.08 -23.73
CA MET A 4 -2.80 2.31 -23.05
C MET A 4 -2.60 2.26 -21.56
N GLN A 5 -1.97 1.21 -21.07
CA GLN A 5 -1.60 1.13 -19.67
C GLN A 5 -0.60 2.23 -19.35
N PRO A 6 -0.81 2.98 -18.25
CA PRO A 6 0.14 4.04 -17.91
C PRO A 6 1.54 3.49 -17.66
N SER A 7 2.54 4.25 -18.10
CA SER A 7 3.92 3.82 -17.92
C SER A 7 4.27 3.68 -16.43
N TRP A 8 3.74 4.56 -15.60
CA TRP A 8 4.03 4.48 -14.16
C TRP A 8 3.48 3.21 -13.54
N TYR A 9 2.43 2.63 -14.13
CA TYR A 9 1.90 1.38 -13.60
C TYR A 9 2.81 0.21 -13.92
N GLN A 10 3.36 0.21 -15.15
CA GLN A 10 4.27 -0.87 -15.55
C GLN A 10 5.50 -0.91 -14.67
N ASP A 11 5.93 0.28 -14.21
CA ASP A 11 7.12 0.41 -13.39
C ASP A 11 6.77 0.76 -11.95
N CYS A 12 5.64 0.25 -11.46
CA CYS A 12 5.19 0.59 -10.12
C CYS A 12 6.18 0.08 -9.09
N ALA A 13 6.91 1.00 -8.53
CA ALA A 13 7.87 0.68 -7.49
C ALA A 13 7.19 0.79 -6.14
N GLN A 14 7.69 0.04 -5.18
CA GLN A 14 7.17 0.10 -3.84
C GLN A 14 7.74 1.28 -3.06
N GLU A 15 8.83 1.83 -3.52
CA GLU A 15 9.43 3.03 -2.94
C GLU A 15 9.98 3.88 -4.05
N GLY A 16 9.99 5.19 -3.82
CA GLY A 16 10.55 6.12 -4.77
C GLY A 16 11.04 7.35 -4.07
N VAL A 17 11.83 8.13 -4.78
CA VAL A 17 12.38 9.37 -4.26
C VAL A 17 11.97 10.49 -5.20
N LYS A 18 11.45 11.57 -4.64
CA LYS A 18 11.14 12.78 -5.40
C LYS A 18 12.00 13.92 -4.92
N GLY A 19 12.25 14.87 -5.82
CA GLY A 19 13.10 16.00 -5.50
C GLY A 19 14.55 15.70 -5.77
N TRP A 20 15.43 16.68 -5.51
CA TRP A 20 16.82 16.52 -5.77
C TRP A 20 17.65 17.39 -4.85
N PHE A 21 18.90 16.98 -4.66
CA PHE A 21 19.82 17.61 -3.70
C PHE A 21 19.26 17.44 -2.28
N TRP A 22 19.10 18.54 -1.57
CA TRP A 22 18.77 18.51 -0.16
C TRP A 22 17.27 18.44 0.13
N TRP A 23 16.42 18.57 -0.91
CA TRP A 23 14.98 18.48 -0.67
C TRP A 23 14.39 17.19 -1.22
N LYS A 24 15.19 16.15 -1.26
CA LYS A 24 14.70 14.83 -1.63
C LYS A 24 13.67 14.35 -0.63
N GLU A 25 12.67 13.67 -1.13
CA GLU A 25 11.65 13.10 -0.29
C GLU A 25 11.37 11.68 -0.73
N ASP A 26 11.40 10.74 0.23
CA ASP A 26 11.13 9.34 -0.05
C ASP A 26 9.65 9.09 0.02
N TYR A 27 9.17 8.26 -0.89
CA TYR A 27 7.77 7.91 -0.99
C TYR A 27 7.60 6.40 -1.04
N VAL A 28 6.44 5.94 -0.57
CA VAL A 28 6.04 4.55 -0.64
C VAL A 28 4.84 4.48 -1.56
N TYR A 29 4.85 3.53 -2.48
CA TYR A 29 3.80 3.40 -3.48
C TYR A 29 3.11 2.05 -3.36
N ALA A 30 1.84 2.01 -3.76
CA ALA A 30 1.13 0.77 -3.99
C ALA A 30 0.20 0.98 -5.17
N CYS A 31 0.09 -0.01 -6.02
CA CYS A 31 -0.69 0.08 -7.25
C CYS A 31 -1.81 -0.93 -7.24
N GLY A 32 -2.84 -0.61 -8.01
CA GLY A 32 -3.94 -1.52 -8.23
C GLY A 32 -4.51 -1.31 -9.62
N ALA A 33 -5.20 -2.32 -10.11
CA ALA A 33 -5.82 -2.27 -11.43
C ALA A 33 -7.18 -2.95 -11.37
N GLY A 34 -8.07 -2.52 -12.23
CA GLY A 34 -9.38 -3.11 -12.34
C GLY A 34 -9.81 -3.23 -13.79
N GLU A 35 -10.66 -4.17 -14.06
CA GLU A 35 -11.20 -4.41 -15.39
C GLU A 35 -12.63 -4.88 -15.27
N SER A 36 -13.54 -4.23 -16.01
CA SER A 36 -14.93 -4.61 -15.99
C SER A 36 -15.66 -3.98 -17.19
N SER A 37 -16.79 -4.56 -17.54
CA SER A 37 -17.65 -3.92 -18.52
C SER A 37 -18.37 -2.71 -17.93
N TYR A 38 -18.28 -2.49 -16.63
CA TYR A 38 -18.85 -1.33 -15.96
C TYR A 38 -17.73 -0.50 -15.37
N ALA A 39 -17.73 0.80 -15.68
CA ALA A 39 -16.66 1.69 -15.25
C ALA A 39 -16.54 1.72 -13.72
N GLN A 40 -17.67 1.80 -13.03
CA GLN A 40 -17.65 1.89 -11.57
C GLN A 40 -17.08 0.62 -10.95
N ALA A 41 -17.44 -0.54 -11.49
CA ALA A 41 -16.92 -1.80 -10.97
C ALA A 41 -15.41 -1.89 -11.16
N ALA A 42 -14.91 -1.42 -12.30
CA ALA A 42 -13.48 -1.41 -12.56
C ALA A 42 -12.75 -0.51 -11.55
N GLU A 43 -13.34 0.66 -11.27
CA GLU A 43 -12.74 1.59 -10.33
C GLU A 43 -12.72 1.03 -8.90
N GLU A 44 -13.80 0.40 -8.49
CA GLU A 44 -13.88 -0.19 -7.16
C GLU A 44 -12.87 -1.32 -7.00
N GLN A 45 -12.72 -2.13 -8.03
CA GLN A 45 -11.76 -3.22 -8.03
C GLN A 45 -10.34 -2.69 -7.94
N MET A 46 -10.03 -1.68 -8.74
CA MET A 46 -8.74 -1.01 -8.74
C MET A 46 -8.38 -0.47 -7.35
N ASP A 47 -9.33 0.25 -6.75
CA ASP A 47 -9.11 0.87 -5.46
C ASP A 47 -8.92 -0.18 -4.36
N ALA A 48 -9.75 -1.21 -4.39
CA ALA A 48 -9.66 -2.27 -3.37
C ALA A 48 -8.30 -2.98 -3.44
N ILE A 49 -7.82 -3.26 -4.64
CA ILE A 49 -6.54 -3.94 -4.81
C ILE A 49 -5.39 -3.04 -4.34
N ALA A 50 -5.42 -1.75 -4.72
CA ALA A 50 -4.37 -0.83 -4.31
C ALA A 50 -4.34 -0.66 -2.79
N MET A 51 -5.50 -0.49 -2.19
CA MET A 51 -5.58 -0.34 -0.73
C MET A 51 -5.13 -1.60 -0.01
N ASN A 52 -5.52 -2.76 -0.53
CA ASN A 52 -5.11 -4.01 0.07
C ASN A 52 -3.60 -4.19 -0.02
N ASN A 53 -3.00 -3.83 -1.15
CA ASN A 53 -1.56 -3.91 -1.31
C ASN A 53 -0.84 -2.96 -0.35
N PHE A 54 -1.37 -1.75 -0.18
CA PHE A 54 -0.77 -0.79 0.74
C PHE A 54 -0.89 -1.28 2.18
N ALA A 55 -2.07 -1.76 2.55
CA ALA A 55 -2.31 -2.27 3.90
C ALA A 55 -1.42 -3.47 4.21
N LYS A 56 -1.25 -4.36 3.24
CA LYS A 56 -0.36 -5.50 3.43
C LYS A 56 1.07 -5.04 3.69
N ARG A 57 1.49 -4.02 2.97
CA ARG A 57 2.85 -3.52 3.14
C ARG A 57 3.04 -2.92 4.52
N ILE A 58 2.09 -2.08 4.95
CA ILE A 58 2.17 -1.46 6.28
C ILE A 58 2.14 -2.54 7.36
N ASN A 59 1.16 -3.41 7.29
CA ASN A 59 0.96 -4.40 8.34
C ASN A 59 2.09 -5.44 8.34
N GLY A 60 2.61 -5.75 7.16
CA GLY A 60 3.77 -6.64 7.07
C GLY A 60 5.00 -6.04 7.71
N THR A 61 5.22 -4.74 7.48
CA THR A 61 6.37 -4.06 8.07
C THR A 61 6.24 -4.02 9.59
N VAL A 62 5.05 -3.67 10.09
CA VAL A 62 4.83 -3.61 11.54
C VAL A 62 5.05 -4.98 12.16
N ASN A 63 4.47 -6.01 11.57
CA ASN A 63 4.45 -7.33 12.19
C ASN A 63 5.77 -8.07 12.03
N SER A 64 6.58 -7.71 11.03
CA SER A 64 7.86 -8.38 10.84
C SER A 64 8.83 -8.09 11.99
N GLU A 65 8.56 -7.04 12.76
CA GLU A 65 9.44 -6.65 13.87
C GLU A 65 8.82 -6.96 15.23
N THR A 66 7.71 -7.70 15.24
CA THR A 66 6.99 -7.90 16.49
C THR A 66 6.84 -9.38 16.84
N VAL A 67 7.81 -10.17 16.43
CA VAL A 67 7.85 -11.58 16.83
C VAL A 67 8.46 -11.65 18.22
N ILE A 68 7.73 -12.26 19.12
CA ILE A 68 8.18 -12.41 20.50
C ILE A 68 8.44 -13.88 20.76
N ASP A 69 9.67 -14.16 21.21
CA ASP A 69 10.04 -15.52 21.61
C ASP A 69 9.76 -15.65 23.10
N ILE A 70 8.83 -16.52 23.43
CA ILE A 70 8.50 -16.80 24.82
C ILE A 70 9.08 -18.15 25.16
N LYS A 71 9.95 -18.15 26.16
CA LYS A 71 10.55 -19.39 26.64
C LYS A 71 9.82 -19.82 27.89
N ASP A 72 9.33 -21.03 27.85
CA ASP A 72 8.65 -21.62 28.98
C ASP A 72 9.21 -23.01 29.18
N ASP A 73 9.97 -23.16 30.27
CA ASP A 73 10.65 -24.40 30.58
C ASP A 73 11.59 -24.78 29.44
N LYS A 74 11.27 -25.81 28.71
CA LYS A 74 12.12 -26.29 27.64
C LYS A 74 11.56 -25.97 26.27
N LYS A 75 10.51 -25.17 26.21
CA LYS A 75 9.86 -24.82 24.95
C LYS A 75 10.04 -23.35 24.65
N THR A 76 10.23 -23.06 23.37
CA THR A 76 10.25 -21.68 22.90
C THR A 76 9.02 -21.50 22.01
N THR A 77 8.18 -20.57 22.37
CA THR A 77 7.00 -20.25 21.59
C THR A 77 7.18 -18.91 20.92
N ARG A 78 6.97 -18.87 19.62
CA ARG A 78 7.01 -17.62 18.88
C ARG A 78 5.62 -17.08 18.74
N THR A 79 5.41 -15.90 19.25
CA THR A 79 4.12 -15.23 19.18
C THR A 79 4.24 -14.06 18.24
N VAL A 80 3.38 -14.05 17.23
CA VAL A 80 3.32 -12.92 16.30
C VAL A 80 2.16 -12.04 16.75
N ILE A 81 2.49 -10.81 17.09
CA ILE A 81 1.47 -9.84 17.48
C ILE A 81 1.02 -9.11 16.22
N SER A 82 -0.27 -9.18 15.96
CA SER A 82 -0.82 -8.53 14.76
C SER A 82 -1.21 -7.10 15.07
N TYR A 83 -0.61 -6.18 14.35
CA TYR A 83 -1.01 -4.78 14.38
C TYR A 83 -1.77 -4.48 13.10
N LYS A 84 -2.63 -3.49 13.17
CA LYS A 84 -3.41 -3.14 11.99
C LYS A 84 -3.60 -1.63 11.92
N VAL A 85 -3.28 -1.06 10.76
CA VAL A 85 -3.55 0.33 10.48
C VAL A 85 -4.85 0.38 9.66
N SER A 86 -5.79 1.22 10.07
CA SER A 86 -7.10 1.28 9.43
C SER A 86 -6.99 1.85 8.03
N ASP A 87 -7.92 1.42 7.16
CA ASP A 87 -7.99 1.97 5.82
C ASP A 87 -8.23 3.48 5.84
N THR A 88 -9.01 3.95 6.81
CA THR A 88 -9.27 5.38 6.94
C THR A 88 -7.99 6.16 7.18
N ALA A 89 -7.12 5.63 8.05
CA ALA A 89 -5.85 6.30 8.32
C ALA A 89 -4.96 6.32 7.09
N ILE A 90 -4.94 5.22 6.34
CA ILE A 90 -4.14 5.16 5.13
C ILE A 90 -4.67 6.15 4.11
N ARG A 91 -5.98 6.17 3.87
CA ARG A 91 -6.59 7.05 2.87
C ARG A 91 -6.37 8.52 3.18
N ARG A 92 -6.29 8.87 4.45
CA ARG A 92 -6.08 10.26 4.87
C ARG A 92 -4.74 10.81 4.42
N HIS A 93 -3.77 9.92 4.19
CA HIS A 93 -2.40 10.34 3.96
C HIS A 93 -1.85 9.95 2.58
N VAL A 94 -2.69 9.42 1.70
CA VAL A 94 -2.24 9.02 0.38
C VAL A 94 -2.77 9.98 -0.68
N LYS A 95 -1.98 10.14 -1.73
CA LYS A 95 -2.42 10.74 -2.97
C LYS A 95 -2.56 9.65 -4.01
N SER A 96 -3.45 9.85 -4.96
CA SER A 96 -3.67 8.85 -5.98
C SER A 96 -3.41 9.43 -7.36
N GLU A 97 -2.81 8.63 -8.20
CA GLU A 97 -2.65 8.93 -9.62
C GLU A 97 -3.38 7.82 -10.37
N LYS A 98 -4.28 8.21 -11.27
CA LYS A 98 -5.16 7.26 -11.92
C LYS A 98 -5.00 7.29 -13.42
N GLY A 99 -5.25 6.14 -14.04
CA GLY A 99 -5.32 6.02 -15.47
C GLY A 99 -6.52 5.17 -15.84
N HIS A 100 -7.03 5.39 -17.04
CA HIS A 100 -8.24 4.68 -17.48
C HIS A 100 -8.25 4.63 -19.00
N PHE A 101 -8.61 3.47 -19.54
CA PHE A 101 -8.92 3.38 -20.95
C PHE A 101 -9.99 2.33 -21.18
N THR A 102 -10.59 2.39 -22.34
CA THR A 102 -11.67 1.48 -22.72
C THR A 102 -11.27 0.75 -24.00
N MET A 103 -11.51 -0.54 -24.02
CA MET A 103 -11.21 -1.33 -25.21
C MET A 103 -12.23 -2.46 -25.30
N GLN A 104 -12.87 -2.58 -26.46
CA GLN A 104 -13.82 -3.67 -26.73
C GLN A 104 -14.92 -3.76 -25.68
N GLY A 105 -15.43 -2.61 -25.26
CA GLY A 105 -16.53 -2.55 -24.30
C GLY A 105 -16.13 -2.79 -22.86
N ARG A 106 -14.87 -2.90 -22.58
CA ARG A 106 -14.41 -3.09 -21.20
C ARG A 106 -13.59 -1.90 -20.75
N HIS A 107 -13.72 -1.60 -19.47
CA HIS A 107 -13.00 -0.50 -18.83
C HIS A 107 -11.80 -1.06 -18.09
N TYR A 108 -10.66 -0.41 -18.28
CA TYR A 108 -9.41 -0.77 -17.62
C TYR A 108 -8.96 0.42 -16.79
N THR A 109 -8.82 0.21 -15.52
CA THR A 109 -8.47 1.29 -14.60
C THR A 109 -7.19 0.94 -13.85
N TYR A 110 -6.43 1.98 -13.54
CA TYR A 110 -5.15 1.83 -12.85
C TYR A 110 -5.00 2.94 -11.84
N VAL A 111 -4.39 2.62 -10.70
CA VAL A 111 -4.13 3.65 -9.70
C VAL A 111 -2.78 3.36 -9.03
N ARG A 112 -2.08 4.41 -8.72
CA ARG A 112 -0.93 4.35 -7.84
C ARG A 112 -1.21 5.23 -6.65
N LEU A 113 -1.17 4.63 -5.46
CA LEU A 113 -1.29 5.36 -4.21
C LEU A 113 0.11 5.72 -3.72
N GLU A 114 0.25 6.93 -3.23
CA GLU A 114 1.55 7.49 -2.88
C GLU A 114 1.46 8.06 -1.47
N MET A 115 2.43 7.72 -0.63
CA MET A 115 2.51 8.23 0.73
C MET A 115 3.95 8.60 1.03
N LYS A 116 4.16 9.73 1.70
CA LYS A 116 5.49 10.09 2.14
C LYS A 116 6.02 9.04 3.11
N LYS A 117 7.30 8.69 2.94
CA LYS A 117 7.90 7.67 3.79
C LYS A 117 7.86 8.07 5.26
N ALA A 118 8.01 9.36 5.56
CA ALA A 118 7.94 9.84 6.93
C ALA A 118 6.58 9.56 7.55
N VAL A 119 5.50 9.74 6.76
CA VAL A 119 4.15 9.45 7.23
C VAL A 119 3.96 7.95 7.38
N PHE A 120 4.48 7.18 6.43
CA PHE A 120 4.43 5.72 6.49
C PHE A 120 5.06 5.22 7.79
N ASP A 121 6.26 5.72 8.11
CA ASP A 121 6.95 5.30 9.32
C ASP A 121 6.19 5.73 10.57
N GLN A 122 5.55 6.90 10.53
CA GLN A 122 4.76 7.38 11.66
C GLN A 122 3.55 6.49 11.91
N LEU A 123 2.86 6.07 10.86
CA LEU A 123 1.71 5.19 11.01
C LEU A 123 2.13 3.85 11.62
N ILE A 124 3.28 3.35 11.22
CA ILE A 124 3.79 2.11 11.78
C ILE A 124 4.11 2.28 13.27
N ALA A 125 4.77 3.37 13.62
CA ALA A 125 5.11 3.63 15.01
C ALA A 125 3.87 3.77 15.88
N GLU A 126 2.86 4.46 15.37
CA GLU A 126 1.61 4.63 16.10
C GLU A 126 0.89 3.30 16.29
N ALA A 127 0.90 2.45 15.27
CA ALA A 127 0.27 1.15 15.37
C ALA A 127 0.91 0.31 16.46
N LYS A 128 2.25 0.31 16.51
CA LYS A 128 2.97 -0.42 17.53
C LYS A 128 2.69 0.13 18.93
N GLN A 129 2.66 1.45 19.05
CA GLN A 129 2.42 2.08 20.33
C GLN A 129 1.01 1.77 20.85
N ASN A 130 0.03 1.87 19.96
CA ASN A 130 -1.35 1.60 20.36
C ASN A 130 -1.53 0.16 20.81
N LYS A 131 -0.85 -0.78 20.18
CA LYS A 131 -0.98 -2.18 20.53
C LYS A 131 -0.30 -2.50 21.83
N ALA A 132 0.78 -1.77 22.14
CA ALA A 132 1.53 -1.99 23.36
C ALA A 132 0.75 -1.56 24.60
N GLN A 133 -0.29 -0.74 24.43
CA GLN A 133 -1.15 -0.35 25.51
C GLN A 133 -2.28 -1.38 25.65
#